data_d9d15ca3ce3532e7577a4ec8bd6c2501
#
_entry.id   d9d15ca3ce3532e7577a4ec8bd6c2501
#
_cell.length_a   1.000
_cell.length_b   1.000
_cell.length_c   1.000
_cell.angle_alpha   90.00
_cell.angle_beta   90.00
_cell.angle_gamma   90.00
#
_symmetry.space_group_name_H-M   'P 1'
#
loop_
_entity.id
_entity.type
_entity.pdbx_description
1 polymer ?
#
loop_
_entity_poly.entity_id
_entity_poly.type
_entity_poly.pdbx_seq_one_letter_code
_entity_poly.pdbx_strand_id
1 'polypeptide(L)'
;GYRSDLGPYASFGLDLPVAPNAKLGGHLDYYTQRGLLIGPSGSYAYTGGDQEVTGSFHGGFIDDHGDKGTDNILNRPVPSNRGYFDWQHQQNIGDKITLMANVNYWSDSNIIRDFFPDVFAPVQMPDNFLESDYSGQNYVLSAFTRFSPNNFEQVQERLPEIRFDLLPITVGAGFDERFSASAAALREDAPLTGTAPTSNRFDTFYELGRPFAPTSWFTFTPIAGGRLTYYANATGSQSTYLRTLGEVGFDLELRSSGTWDYKNDRWHIDGLRHLFTPKISYRYIPEAEQGQRFIPPIDSDTFSPYLQPLDLGDVRNIDQLHRTNTLRLELDNTLQTRDPHYGSRDLFSVNLAEDFRFSRDPGNTALSQTEAEFNVTPVNWLQFNALEIFVPQQQQQSELDTGFTIRDGEQRSFSFSNSYLRGQIEQYNFQYRERLNEVFDVVETFSYDARLRQVDQQTVELRQNIRNTWLIHYEVSLLNGDTRQGSFGFNIEVDLLKF
;
A
#
# COMPACT_ATOMS: atom_id res chain seq x y z
N GLY A 1 30.55 10.87 -4.94
CA GLY A 1 29.72 11.85 -4.28
C GLY A 1 30.28 12.35 -2.95
N TYR A 2 29.52 13.20 -2.33
CA TYR A 2 29.74 13.70 -0.96
C TYR A 2 28.41 13.76 -0.22
N ARG A 3 28.39 13.31 1.02
CA ARG A 3 27.28 13.50 1.95
C ARG A 3 27.85 13.73 3.35
N SER A 4 27.34 14.71 4.08
CA SER A 4 27.99 15.18 5.33
C SER A 4 28.11 14.10 6.40
N ASP A 5 27.24 13.10 6.41
CA ASP A 5 27.25 11.95 7.34
C ASP A 5 28.08 10.75 6.84
N LEU A 6 28.44 10.71 5.55
CA LEU A 6 29.25 9.65 4.93
C LEU A 6 30.65 10.10 4.56
N GLY A 7 30.88 11.44 4.45
CA GLY A 7 32.06 12.04 3.85
C GLY A 7 32.07 11.91 2.32
N PRO A 8 33.19 12.23 1.66
CA PRO A 8 33.41 11.87 0.27
C PRO A 8 33.23 10.35 0.06
N TYR A 9 32.58 9.97 -1.03
CA TYR A 9 32.38 8.55 -1.34
C TYR A 9 32.47 8.27 -2.83
N ALA A 10 32.74 7.01 -3.15
CA ALA A 10 32.71 6.48 -4.50
C ALA A 10 31.96 5.15 -4.51
N SER A 11 30.98 5.03 -5.40
CA SER A 11 30.16 3.83 -5.60
C SER A 11 30.41 3.27 -6.98
N PHE A 12 30.56 1.96 -7.06
CA PHE A 12 30.72 1.21 -8.30
C PHE A 12 29.81 -0.02 -8.28
N GLY A 13 28.91 -0.13 -9.25
CA GLY A 13 28.07 -1.29 -9.46
C GLY A 13 28.25 -1.84 -10.87
N LEU A 14 28.26 -3.16 -10.99
CA LEU A 14 28.35 -3.84 -12.27
C LEU A 14 27.56 -5.14 -12.26
N ASP A 15 26.60 -5.25 -13.18
CA ASP A 15 25.85 -6.46 -13.44
C ASP A 15 26.16 -6.97 -14.86
N LEU A 16 26.78 -8.14 -14.94
CA LEU A 16 27.15 -8.75 -16.20
C LEU A 16 26.14 -9.83 -16.63
N PRO A 17 25.78 -9.91 -17.90
CA PRO A 17 24.95 -10.99 -18.41
C PRO A 17 25.73 -12.31 -18.33
N VAL A 18 25.31 -13.19 -17.43
CA VAL A 18 25.89 -14.54 -17.25
C VAL A 18 25.11 -15.59 -18.08
N ALA A 19 23.89 -15.26 -18.46
CA ALA A 19 23.04 -16.00 -19.38
C ALA A 19 22.13 -15.03 -20.15
N PRO A 20 21.47 -15.48 -21.24
CA PRO A 20 20.57 -14.60 -22.01
C PRO A 20 19.46 -13.92 -21.18
N ASN A 21 19.11 -14.51 -20.05
CA ASN A 21 18.02 -14.12 -19.18
C ASN A 21 18.45 -13.96 -17.71
N ALA A 22 19.75 -13.81 -17.44
CA ALA A 22 20.26 -13.58 -16.09
C ALA A 22 21.47 -12.67 -16.09
N LYS A 23 21.47 -11.74 -15.15
CA LYS A 23 22.61 -10.88 -14.84
C LYS A 23 23.07 -11.17 -13.42
N LEU A 24 24.36 -11.22 -13.20
CA LEU A 24 25.01 -11.33 -11.90
C LEU A 24 26.07 -10.26 -11.75
N GLY A 25 26.15 -9.69 -10.58
CA GLY A 25 27.10 -8.65 -10.30
C GLY A 25 27.24 -8.35 -8.83
N GLY A 26 27.53 -7.12 -8.56
CA GLY A 26 27.67 -6.59 -7.22
C GLY A 26 28.03 -5.13 -7.22
N HIS A 27 28.08 -4.57 -6.05
CA HIS A 27 28.47 -3.19 -5.83
C HIS A 27 29.56 -3.09 -4.78
N LEU A 28 30.30 -2.00 -4.86
CA LEU A 28 31.38 -1.64 -3.97
C LEU A 28 31.32 -0.13 -3.74
N ASP A 29 30.99 0.26 -2.51
CA ASP A 29 30.82 1.65 -2.12
C ASP A 29 31.81 1.98 -1.01
N TYR A 30 32.69 2.94 -1.25
CA TYR A 30 33.65 3.38 -0.25
C TYR A 30 33.24 4.73 0.31
N TYR A 31 32.92 4.76 1.59
CA TYR A 31 32.59 5.95 2.35
C TYR A 31 33.71 6.33 3.28
N THR A 32 34.30 7.51 3.10
CA THR A 32 35.51 7.90 3.85
C THR A 32 35.32 7.98 5.36
N GLN A 33 34.07 8.24 5.82
CA GLN A 33 33.73 8.30 7.25
C GLN A 33 33.12 7.01 7.80
N ARG A 34 32.67 6.08 6.95
CA ARG A 34 31.93 4.89 7.38
C ARG A 34 32.65 3.57 7.07
N GLY A 35 33.38 3.50 5.96
CA GLY A 35 34.08 2.28 5.55
C GLY A 35 33.72 1.80 4.16
N LEU A 36 33.93 0.51 3.92
CA LEU A 36 33.68 -0.16 2.65
C LEU A 36 32.41 -1.01 2.77
N LEU A 37 31.38 -0.66 1.98
CA LEU A 37 30.19 -1.47 1.79
C LEU A 37 30.35 -2.26 0.49
N ILE A 38 30.16 -3.57 0.56
CA ILE A 38 30.28 -4.47 -0.58
C ILE A 38 29.16 -5.50 -0.57
N GLY A 39 28.64 -5.82 -1.73
CA GLY A 39 27.58 -6.82 -1.79
C GLY A 39 27.26 -7.33 -3.19
N PRO A 40 26.56 -8.46 -3.27
CA PRO A 40 26.11 -9.04 -4.53
C PRO A 40 24.85 -8.35 -5.02
N SER A 41 24.69 -8.35 -6.35
CA SER A 41 23.43 -8.02 -7.03
C SER A 41 23.15 -9.00 -8.15
N GLY A 42 21.90 -9.07 -8.57
CA GLY A 42 21.54 -9.84 -9.73
C GLY A 42 20.06 -9.76 -10.07
N SER A 43 19.76 -10.08 -11.32
CA SER A 43 18.40 -10.15 -11.81
C SER A 43 18.27 -11.30 -12.82
N TYR A 44 17.07 -11.83 -12.88
CA TYR A 44 16.74 -12.88 -13.84
C TYR A 44 15.30 -12.68 -14.36
N ALA A 45 15.11 -12.97 -15.65
CA ALA A 45 13.81 -12.95 -16.29
C ALA A 45 13.79 -14.03 -17.36
N TYR A 46 12.91 -15.02 -17.21
CA TYR A 46 12.78 -16.14 -18.12
C TYR A 46 11.32 -16.31 -18.54
N THR A 47 11.10 -16.45 -19.83
CA THR A 47 9.79 -16.80 -20.40
C THR A 47 10.01 -17.95 -21.39
N GLY A 48 9.43 -19.11 -21.12
CA GLY A 48 9.55 -20.26 -21.99
C GLY A 48 8.78 -21.48 -21.51
N GLY A 49 8.22 -22.25 -22.41
CA GLY A 49 7.25 -23.29 -22.10
C GLY A 49 6.00 -22.68 -21.47
N ASP A 50 5.57 -23.26 -20.35
CA ASP A 50 4.44 -22.77 -19.56
C ASP A 50 4.91 -21.95 -18.35
N GLN A 51 6.11 -21.36 -18.37
CA GLN A 51 6.67 -20.64 -17.24
C GLN A 51 7.11 -19.23 -17.62
N GLU A 52 6.78 -18.30 -16.72
CA GLU A 52 7.32 -16.95 -16.69
C GLU A 52 7.90 -16.70 -15.30
N VAL A 53 9.17 -16.36 -15.24
CA VAL A 53 9.91 -16.15 -13.99
C VAL A 53 10.60 -14.81 -14.05
N THR A 54 10.43 -13.98 -13.02
CA THR A 54 11.19 -12.75 -12.83
C THR A 54 11.67 -12.66 -11.39
N GLY A 55 12.83 -12.05 -11.21
CA GLY A 55 13.31 -11.79 -9.86
C GLY A 55 14.58 -10.97 -9.86
N SER A 56 14.89 -10.44 -8.70
CA SER A 56 16.11 -9.69 -8.42
C SER A 56 16.54 -9.88 -6.98
N PHE A 57 17.81 -9.75 -6.73
CA PHE A 57 18.35 -9.70 -5.38
C PHE A 57 19.44 -8.64 -5.29
N HIS A 58 19.55 -8.05 -4.12
CA HIS A 58 20.57 -7.09 -3.77
C HIS A 58 20.96 -7.24 -2.31
N GLY A 59 22.22 -7.16 -1.96
CA GLY A 59 22.67 -7.29 -0.59
C GLY A 59 23.93 -6.50 -0.36
N GLY A 60 24.23 -6.20 0.89
CA GLY A 60 25.45 -5.46 1.24
C GLY A 60 25.89 -5.74 2.66
N PHE A 61 27.18 -5.61 2.89
CA PHE A 61 27.82 -5.71 4.19
C PHE A 61 28.85 -4.61 4.36
N ILE A 62 28.90 -4.01 5.55
CA ILE A 62 29.87 -2.99 5.93
C ILE A 62 30.33 -3.21 7.39
N ASP A 63 31.62 -3.05 7.64
CA ASP A 63 32.15 -2.75 8.96
C ASP A 63 32.18 -1.23 9.13
N ASP A 64 31.13 -0.71 9.77
CA ASP A 64 30.82 0.71 9.87
C ASP A 64 31.60 1.35 11.04
N HIS A 65 32.57 2.19 10.72
CA HIS A 65 33.43 2.89 11.67
C HIS A 65 32.95 4.29 12.05
N GLY A 66 31.84 4.76 11.43
CA GLY A 66 31.31 6.10 11.66
C GLY A 66 30.54 6.26 12.97
N ASP A 67 30.09 7.47 13.22
CA ASP A 67 29.13 7.74 14.28
C ASP A 67 27.74 7.26 13.85
N LYS A 68 27.28 6.19 14.48
CA LYS A 68 26.04 5.49 14.14
C LYS A 68 24.87 5.88 15.04
N GLY A 69 25.16 6.53 16.17
CA GLY A 69 24.17 6.84 17.17
C GLY A 69 23.48 5.60 17.78
N THR A 70 22.22 5.76 18.12
CA THR A 70 21.33 4.69 18.61
C THR A 70 20.26 4.36 17.57
N ASP A 71 19.88 3.10 17.52
CA ASP A 71 18.71 2.65 16.77
C ASP A 71 17.45 3.38 17.25
N ASN A 72 16.72 3.98 16.34
CA ASN A 72 15.55 4.80 16.66
C ASN A 72 14.33 3.99 17.11
N ILE A 73 14.28 2.68 16.84
CA ILE A 73 13.18 1.80 17.24
C ILE A 73 13.49 1.13 18.59
N LEU A 74 14.61 0.42 18.70
CA LEU A 74 14.96 -0.33 19.91
C LEU A 74 15.71 0.49 20.97
N ASN A 75 16.13 1.71 20.63
CA ASN A 75 16.96 2.58 21.48
C ASN A 75 18.25 1.89 21.95
N ARG A 76 18.88 1.09 21.08
CA ARG A 76 20.12 0.35 21.31
C ARG A 76 21.24 0.93 20.45
N PRO A 77 22.53 0.81 20.86
CA PRO A 77 23.63 1.18 20.01
C PRO A 77 23.59 0.42 18.68
N VAL A 78 23.72 1.13 17.56
CA VAL A 78 23.83 0.50 16.25
C VAL A 78 25.13 -0.29 16.14
N PRO A 79 25.12 -1.55 15.69
CA PRO A 79 26.32 -2.37 15.58
C PRO A 79 27.30 -1.84 14.54
N SER A 80 28.59 -2.22 14.64
CA SER A 80 29.59 -1.89 13.60
C SER A 80 29.43 -2.81 12.38
N ASN A 81 29.19 -4.09 12.60
CA ASN A 81 28.95 -5.03 11.52
C ASN A 81 27.49 -4.95 11.09
N ARG A 82 27.27 -4.37 9.91
CA ARG A 82 25.94 -4.12 9.37
C ARG A 82 25.77 -4.77 8.01
N GLY A 83 24.58 -5.21 7.74
CA GLY A 83 24.27 -5.82 6.44
C GLY A 83 22.79 -5.79 6.12
N TYR A 84 22.49 -5.91 4.85
CA TYR A 84 21.15 -6.03 4.34
C TYR A 84 21.13 -7.03 3.18
N PHE A 85 19.94 -7.58 2.93
CA PHE A 85 19.68 -8.44 1.78
C PHE A 85 18.21 -8.33 1.41
N ASP A 86 17.93 -8.04 0.16
CA ASP A 86 16.61 -8.06 -0.41
C ASP A 86 16.54 -9.08 -1.57
N TRP A 87 15.40 -9.76 -1.69
CA TRP A 87 15.13 -10.69 -2.77
C TRP A 87 13.65 -10.64 -3.11
N GLN A 88 13.38 -10.38 -4.37
CA GLN A 88 12.05 -10.41 -4.96
C GLN A 88 12.00 -11.48 -6.02
N HIS A 89 10.93 -12.26 -6.00
CA HIS A 89 10.71 -13.33 -6.97
C HIS A 89 9.23 -13.44 -7.31
N GLN A 90 8.94 -13.59 -8.58
CA GLN A 90 7.63 -13.93 -9.10
C GLN A 90 7.77 -15.01 -10.17
N GLN A 91 6.93 -16.04 -10.08
CA GLN A 91 6.88 -17.11 -11.06
C GLN A 91 5.44 -17.49 -11.37
N ASN A 92 5.07 -17.50 -12.64
CA ASN A 92 3.83 -18.05 -13.14
C ASN A 92 4.13 -19.40 -13.82
N ILE A 93 3.36 -20.44 -13.46
CA ILE A 93 3.47 -21.78 -14.04
C ILE A 93 2.12 -22.13 -14.67
N GLY A 94 2.07 -22.06 -16.00
CA GLY A 94 0.82 -22.05 -16.75
C GLY A 94 -0.08 -20.91 -16.34
N ASP A 95 -1.40 -21.13 -16.48
CA ASP A 95 -2.43 -20.14 -16.10
C ASP A 95 -2.91 -20.32 -14.66
N LYS A 96 -2.31 -21.24 -13.87
CA LYS A 96 -2.92 -21.71 -12.62
C LYS A 96 -2.09 -21.48 -11.37
N ILE A 97 -0.78 -21.45 -11.50
CA ILE A 97 0.08 -21.36 -10.32
C ILE A 97 0.88 -20.07 -10.39
N THR A 98 0.79 -19.27 -9.33
CA THR A 98 1.64 -18.10 -9.09
C THR A 98 2.43 -18.33 -7.82
N LEU A 99 3.75 -18.14 -7.89
CA LEU A 99 4.65 -18.13 -6.74
C LEU A 99 5.21 -16.73 -6.58
N MET A 100 5.20 -16.22 -5.35
CA MET A 100 5.76 -14.91 -5.01
C MET A 100 6.64 -15.02 -3.76
N ALA A 101 7.74 -14.32 -3.78
CA ALA A 101 8.59 -14.13 -2.61
C ALA A 101 9.05 -12.68 -2.52
N ASN A 102 9.01 -12.14 -1.31
CA ASN A 102 9.60 -10.86 -0.95
C ASN A 102 10.32 -11.03 0.38
N VAL A 103 11.64 -10.92 0.37
CA VAL A 103 12.47 -11.12 1.55
C VAL A 103 13.40 -9.93 1.71
N ASN A 104 13.31 -9.27 2.86
CA ASN A 104 14.10 -8.09 3.17
C ASN A 104 14.70 -8.27 4.57
N TYR A 105 15.98 -8.51 4.63
CA TYR A 105 16.74 -8.59 5.86
C TYR A 105 17.56 -7.32 6.08
N TRP A 106 17.41 -6.71 7.23
CA TRP A 106 18.21 -5.57 7.69
C TRP A 106 18.82 -5.91 9.05
N SER A 107 20.09 -5.67 9.23
CA SER A 107 20.78 -5.93 10.50
C SER A 107 20.32 -5.03 11.64
N ASP A 108 19.86 -3.84 11.30
CA ASP A 108 19.36 -2.80 12.20
C ASP A 108 18.41 -1.87 11.46
N SER A 109 17.56 -1.12 12.17
CA SER A 109 16.55 -0.25 11.59
C SER A 109 17.12 0.95 10.81
N ASN A 110 18.41 1.23 10.96
CA ASN A 110 19.05 2.41 10.39
C ASN A 110 19.86 2.12 9.12
N ILE A 111 20.19 0.88 8.80
CA ILE A 111 21.13 0.58 7.73
C ILE A 111 20.69 1.13 6.36
N ILE A 112 19.44 0.91 5.98
CA ILE A 112 18.94 1.42 4.69
C ILE A 112 18.75 2.93 4.75
N ARG A 113 18.28 3.47 5.87
CA ARG A 113 18.17 4.91 6.07
C ARG A 113 19.53 5.64 5.90
N ASP A 114 20.60 5.05 6.47
CA ASP A 114 21.92 5.65 6.49
C ASP A 114 22.60 5.62 5.12
N PHE A 115 22.47 4.54 4.37
CA PHE A 115 23.20 4.38 3.10
C PHE A 115 22.33 4.59 1.86
N PHE A 116 21.03 4.29 1.94
CA PHE A 116 20.08 4.35 0.81
C PHE A 116 18.79 5.09 1.21
N PRO A 117 18.86 6.38 1.57
CA PRO A 117 17.71 7.13 2.09
C PRO A 117 16.54 7.20 1.10
N ASP A 118 16.79 7.18 -0.19
CA ASP A 118 15.74 7.21 -1.23
C ASP A 118 15.00 5.88 -1.36
N VAL A 119 15.64 4.77 -0.99
CA VAL A 119 14.98 3.45 -0.85
C VAL A 119 14.20 3.37 0.46
N PHE A 120 14.75 3.92 1.53
CA PHE A 120 14.12 3.89 2.86
C PHE A 120 12.87 4.77 2.96
N ALA A 121 12.90 5.97 2.37
CA ALA A 121 11.83 6.95 2.55
C ALA A 121 10.43 6.45 2.15
N PRO A 122 10.23 5.74 1.02
CA PRO A 122 8.94 5.17 0.66
C PRO A 122 8.60 3.87 1.41
N VAL A 123 9.59 3.11 1.88
CA VAL A 123 9.39 1.78 2.50
C VAL A 123 10.26 1.66 3.74
N GLN A 124 9.73 2.07 4.90
CA GLN A 124 10.46 2.05 6.17
C GLN A 124 10.38 0.71 6.91
N MET A 125 9.35 -0.08 6.61
CA MET A 125 9.12 -1.43 7.15
C MET A 125 8.73 -2.34 5.99
N PRO A 126 9.70 -3.02 5.35
CA PRO A 126 9.43 -3.88 4.22
C PRO A 126 8.72 -5.16 4.65
N ASP A 127 7.74 -5.60 3.88
CA ASP A 127 7.08 -6.89 4.13
C ASP A 127 7.96 -8.07 3.73
N ASN A 128 7.83 -9.17 4.46
CA ASN A 128 8.56 -10.41 4.23
C ASN A 128 7.60 -11.58 4.11
N PHE A 129 7.46 -12.14 2.92
CA PHE A 129 6.53 -13.23 2.69
C PHE A 129 6.98 -14.19 1.58
N LEU A 130 6.42 -15.40 1.65
CA LEU A 130 6.38 -16.39 0.59
C LEU A 130 4.93 -16.75 0.34
N GLU A 131 4.50 -16.77 -0.90
CA GLU A 131 3.13 -17.06 -1.30
C GLU A 131 3.11 -18.00 -2.50
N SER A 132 2.15 -18.93 -2.48
CA SER A 132 1.88 -19.83 -3.58
C SER A 132 0.38 -19.94 -3.77
N ASP A 133 -0.10 -19.51 -4.92
CA ASP A 133 -1.51 -19.51 -5.28
C ASP A 133 -1.78 -20.53 -6.38
N TYR A 134 -2.82 -21.32 -6.20
CA TYR A 134 -3.39 -22.16 -7.23
C TYR A 134 -4.78 -21.64 -7.62
N SER A 135 -4.92 -21.17 -8.85
CA SER A 135 -6.18 -20.69 -9.42
C SER A 135 -6.93 -21.83 -10.11
N GLY A 136 -7.98 -22.31 -9.47
CA GLY A 136 -8.95 -23.23 -10.07
C GLY A 136 -9.94 -22.48 -10.98
N GLN A 137 -10.97 -23.19 -11.46
CA GLN A 137 -12.00 -22.57 -12.30
C GLN A 137 -12.84 -21.53 -11.53
N ASN A 138 -13.21 -21.85 -10.28
CA ASN A 138 -14.07 -21.02 -9.44
C ASN A 138 -13.51 -20.87 -8.02
N TYR A 139 -12.23 -21.16 -7.79
CA TYR A 139 -11.63 -21.08 -6.47
C TYR A 139 -10.15 -20.73 -6.56
N VAL A 140 -9.63 -20.21 -5.46
CA VAL A 140 -8.21 -20.02 -5.23
C VAL A 140 -7.81 -20.80 -3.97
N LEU A 141 -6.70 -21.53 -4.04
CA LEU A 141 -6.04 -22.14 -2.89
C LEU A 141 -4.70 -21.47 -2.71
N SER A 142 -4.50 -20.82 -1.56
CA SER A 142 -3.29 -20.08 -1.22
C SER A 142 -2.54 -20.75 -0.08
N ALA A 143 -1.21 -20.78 -0.19
CA ALA A 143 -0.31 -21.05 0.91
C ALA A 143 0.57 -19.83 1.13
N PHE A 144 0.40 -19.17 2.26
CA PHE A 144 1.04 -17.91 2.58
C PHE A 144 1.87 -18.02 3.86
N THR A 145 3.08 -17.50 3.83
CA THR A 145 3.93 -17.42 5.02
C THR A 145 4.48 -16.00 5.13
N ARG A 146 4.10 -15.28 6.19
CA ARG A 146 4.64 -13.99 6.57
C ARG A 146 5.52 -14.17 7.80
N PHE A 147 6.75 -13.68 7.74
CA PHE A 147 7.74 -13.85 8.81
C PHE A 147 8.54 -12.55 9.01
N SER A 148 9.08 -12.35 10.21
CA SER A 148 9.94 -11.20 10.51
C SER A 148 11.40 -11.66 10.68
N PRO A 149 12.28 -11.43 9.69
CA PRO A 149 13.71 -11.65 9.87
C PRO A 149 14.38 -10.53 10.68
N ASN A 150 13.69 -9.40 10.84
CA ASN A 150 14.19 -8.16 11.43
C ASN A 150 13.68 -8.06 12.87
N ASN A 151 14.57 -8.12 13.84
CA ASN A 151 14.22 -8.17 15.26
C ASN A 151 13.77 -6.83 15.88
N PHE A 152 13.68 -5.78 15.09
CA PHE A 152 13.20 -4.46 15.48
C PHE A 152 11.79 -4.15 14.97
N GLU A 153 11.21 -5.01 14.14
CA GLU A 153 9.87 -4.85 13.58
C GLU A 153 8.83 -5.62 14.40
N GLN A 154 7.67 -5.02 14.59
CA GLN A 154 6.49 -5.70 15.09
C GLN A 154 5.64 -6.14 13.90
N VAL A 155 5.60 -7.42 13.61
CA VAL A 155 4.91 -8.02 12.48
C VAL A 155 3.95 -9.10 12.97
N GLN A 156 2.76 -9.12 12.39
CA GLN A 156 1.82 -10.25 12.55
C GLN A 156 2.26 -11.37 11.64
N GLU A 157 3.00 -12.32 12.18
CA GLU A 157 3.49 -13.46 11.45
C GLU A 157 2.39 -14.50 11.22
N ARG A 158 2.41 -15.12 10.04
CA ARG A 158 1.56 -16.25 9.65
C ARG A 158 2.46 -17.41 9.22
N LEU A 159 2.57 -18.45 10.05
CA LEU A 159 3.65 -19.44 9.95
C LEU A 159 3.13 -20.90 9.89
N PRO A 160 2.53 -21.40 8.78
CA PRO A 160 1.95 -20.69 7.63
C PRO A 160 0.47 -20.38 7.80
N GLU A 161 -0.15 -19.76 6.79
CA GLU A 161 -1.59 -19.77 6.54
C GLU A 161 -1.90 -20.55 5.26
N ILE A 162 -2.83 -21.49 5.34
CA ILE A 162 -3.43 -22.15 4.17
C ILE A 162 -4.86 -21.62 4.05
N ARG A 163 -5.23 -21.15 2.87
CA ARG A 163 -6.51 -20.52 2.62
C ARG A 163 -7.15 -21.05 1.35
N PHE A 164 -8.45 -21.30 1.42
CA PHE A 164 -9.31 -21.63 0.30
C PHE A 164 -10.39 -20.56 0.16
N ASP A 165 -10.50 -19.96 -1.03
CA ASP A 165 -11.52 -18.99 -1.39
C ASP A 165 -12.32 -19.51 -2.59
N LEU A 166 -13.65 -19.67 -2.41
CA LEU A 166 -14.57 -19.88 -3.51
C LEU A 166 -14.91 -18.50 -4.08
N LEU A 167 -14.63 -18.29 -5.37
CA LEU A 167 -15.06 -17.08 -6.06
C LEU A 167 -16.58 -17.00 -6.08
N PRO A 168 -17.17 -15.80 -6.04
CA PRO A 168 -18.63 -15.65 -6.10
C PRO A 168 -19.20 -16.38 -7.31
N ILE A 169 -20.10 -17.34 -7.07
CA ILE A 169 -20.80 -18.09 -8.10
C ILE A 169 -22.29 -18.00 -7.89
N THR A 170 -23.03 -17.93 -8.98
CA THR A 170 -24.50 -17.98 -8.92
C THR A 170 -24.96 -19.43 -8.87
N VAL A 171 -25.64 -19.79 -7.79
CA VAL A 171 -26.23 -21.12 -7.56
C VAL A 171 -27.76 -21.11 -7.74
N GLY A 172 -28.40 -22.25 -7.61
CA GLY A 172 -29.83 -22.45 -7.86
C GLY A 172 -30.72 -21.30 -7.40
N ALA A 173 -31.73 -20.94 -8.19
CA ALA A 173 -32.69 -19.86 -7.98
C ALA A 173 -32.06 -18.41 -7.94
N GLY A 174 -30.85 -18.23 -8.50
CA GLY A 174 -30.20 -16.90 -8.63
C GLY A 174 -29.62 -16.37 -7.31
N PHE A 175 -29.14 -17.26 -6.46
CA PHE A 175 -28.35 -16.89 -5.30
C PHE A 175 -26.89 -16.80 -5.68
N ASP A 176 -26.21 -15.76 -5.22
CA ASP A 176 -24.76 -15.64 -5.27
C ASP A 176 -24.18 -16.17 -3.96
N GLU A 177 -23.24 -17.09 -4.10
CA GLU A 177 -22.59 -17.78 -2.99
C GLU A 177 -21.15 -17.31 -2.85
N ARG A 178 -20.73 -17.03 -1.60
CA ARG A 178 -19.35 -16.74 -1.22
C ARG A 178 -18.95 -17.68 -0.09
N PHE A 179 -17.77 -18.27 -0.20
CA PHE A 179 -17.20 -19.13 0.84
C PHE A 179 -15.72 -18.92 0.95
N SER A 180 -15.20 -18.89 2.17
CA SER A 180 -13.77 -18.97 2.44
C SER A 180 -13.49 -19.81 3.68
N ALA A 181 -12.33 -20.44 3.70
CA ALA A 181 -11.83 -21.18 4.85
C ALA A 181 -10.32 -21.03 4.95
N SER A 182 -9.80 -20.86 6.18
CA SER A 182 -8.35 -20.80 6.41
C SER A 182 -7.92 -21.51 7.69
N ALA A 183 -6.65 -21.92 7.70
CA ALA A 183 -5.95 -22.40 8.86
C ALA A 183 -4.61 -21.70 8.97
N ALA A 184 -4.36 -21.01 10.08
CA ALA A 184 -3.17 -20.19 10.29
C ALA A 184 -2.51 -20.46 11.63
N ALA A 185 -1.19 -20.59 11.64
CA ALA A 185 -0.39 -20.45 12.85
C ALA A 185 0.06 -18.98 12.97
N LEU A 186 -0.43 -18.28 13.97
CA LEU A 186 -0.23 -16.84 14.18
C LEU A 186 0.78 -16.60 15.29
N ARG A 187 1.62 -15.58 15.10
CA ARG A 187 2.54 -15.06 16.10
C ARG A 187 2.70 -13.56 15.89
N GLU A 188 2.88 -12.83 16.98
CA GLU A 188 3.22 -11.40 16.89
C GLU A 188 4.31 -11.09 17.91
N ASP A 189 5.53 -10.95 17.44
CA ASP A 189 6.64 -10.49 18.27
C ASP A 189 6.55 -8.98 18.45
N ALA A 190 6.55 -8.53 19.70
CA ALA A 190 6.61 -7.12 20.05
C ALA A 190 7.97 -6.82 20.71
N PRO A 191 8.99 -6.42 19.93
CA PRO A 191 10.37 -6.27 20.42
C PRO A 191 10.53 -5.29 21.58
N LEU A 192 9.68 -4.24 21.60
CA LEU A 192 9.71 -3.23 22.67
C LEU A 192 9.12 -3.73 24.00
N THR A 193 8.15 -4.63 23.97
CA THR A 193 7.47 -5.15 25.16
C THR A 193 7.99 -6.52 25.58
N GLY A 194 8.70 -7.23 24.70
CA GLY A 194 9.20 -8.57 24.90
C GLY A 194 8.10 -9.63 24.95
N THR A 195 6.88 -9.34 24.46
CA THR A 195 5.77 -10.29 24.37
C THR A 195 5.74 -10.92 22.99
N ALA A 196 5.36 -12.19 22.92
CA ALA A 196 5.21 -12.93 21.67
C ALA A 196 3.95 -13.81 21.74
N PRO A 197 2.74 -13.23 21.70
CA PRO A 197 1.51 -14.01 21.68
C PRO A 197 1.48 -14.92 20.46
N THR A 198 0.98 -16.15 20.66
CA THR A 198 0.83 -17.16 19.61
C THR A 198 -0.58 -17.74 19.63
N SER A 199 -1.13 -18.08 18.47
CA SER A 199 -2.40 -18.76 18.35
C SER A 199 -2.46 -19.59 17.07
N ASN A 200 -3.17 -20.73 17.10
CA ASN A 200 -3.56 -21.40 15.88
C ASN A 200 -5.05 -21.09 15.64
N ARG A 201 -5.35 -20.56 14.46
CA ARG A 201 -6.69 -20.15 14.07
C ARG A 201 -7.21 -21.01 12.92
N PHE A 202 -8.44 -21.50 13.06
CA PHE A 202 -9.23 -22.03 11.97
C PHE A 202 -10.43 -21.11 11.77
N ASP A 203 -10.60 -20.66 10.55
CA ASP A 203 -11.64 -19.72 10.21
C ASP A 203 -12.42 -20.18 9.00
N THR A 204 -13.74 -19.99 9.01
CA THR A 204 -14.60 -20.26 7.87
C THR A 204 -15.74 -19.26 7.79
N PHE A 205 -16.00 -18.80 6.60
CA PHE A 205 -17.05 -17.84 6.26
C PHE A 205 -17.91 -18.38 5.14
N TYR A 206 -19.23 -18.15 5.25
CA TYR A 206 -20.22 -18.48 4.22
C TYR A 206 -21.27 -17.40 4.13
N GLU A 207 -21.60 -16.98 2.91
CA GLU A 207 -22.61 -15.95 2.64
C GLU A 207 -23.43 -16.32 1.40
N LEU A 208 -24.72 -16.00 1.46
CA LEU A 208 -25.63 -16.03 0.34
C LEU A 208 -26.24 -14.64 0.14
N GLY A 209 -26.14 -14.14 -1.07
CA GLY A 209 -26.85 -12.96 -1.56
C GLY A 209 -27.81 -13.31 -2.67
N ARG A 210 -28.88 -12.56 -2.85
CA ARG A 210 -29.77 -12.73 -3.98
C ARG A 210 -30.10 -11.40 -4.64
N PRO A 211 -29.42 -11.03 -5.75
CA PRO A 211 -29.70 -9.79 -6.44
C PRO A 211 -31.06 -9.81 -7.13
N PHE A 212 -31.88 -8.79 -6.88
CA PHE A 212 -33.10 -8.46 -7.58
C PHE A 212 -32.90 -7.20 -8.39
N ALA A 213 -32.87 -7.32 -9.69
CA ALA A 213 -32.69 -6.22 -10.63
C ALA A 213 -33.85 -6.18 -11.63
N PRO A 214 -35.06 -5.74 -11.21
CA PRO A 214 -36.24 -5.71 -12.09
C PRO A 214 -36.11 -4.70 -13.22
N THR A 215 -35.21 -3.74 -13.06
CA THR A 215 -34.86 -2.71 -14.04
C THR A 215 -33.35 -2.47 -14.05
N SER A 216 -32.81 -1.87 -15.09
CA SER A 216 -31.38 -1.57 -15.21
C SER A 216 -30.88 -0.50 -14.23
N TRP A 217 -31.79 0.29 -13.64
CA TRP A 217 -31.45 1.38 -12.73
C TRP A 217 -31.58 1.03 -11.25
N PHE A 218 -32.08 -0.15 -10.91
CA PHE A 218 -32.36 -0.57 -9.53
C PHE A 218 -31.85 -1.99 -9.28
N THR A 219 -31.03 -2.16 -8.24
CA THR A 219 -30.60 -3.47 -7.74
C THR A 219 -30.80 -3.51 -6.22
N PHE A 220 -31.46 -4.54 -5.72
CA PHE A 220 -31.60 -4.82 -4.30
C PHE A 220 -31.09 -6.24 -4.03
N THR A 221 -30.14 -6.37 -3.11
CA THR A 221 -29.50 -7.65 -2.79
C THR A 221 -29.62 -7.92 -1.29
N PRO A 222 -30.60 -8.69 -0.83
CA PRO A 222 -30.61 -9.23 0.54
C PRO A 222 -29.46 -10.21 0.71
N ILE A 223 -28.85 -10.20 1.90
CA ILE A 223 -27.67 -10.97 2.26
C ILE A 223 -27.90 -11.66 3.59
N ALA A 224 -27.42 -12.90 3.69
CA ALA A 224 -27.36 -13.63 4.95
C ALA A 224 -26.10 -14.49 4.97
N GLY A 225 -25.37 -14.46 6.07
CA GLY A 225 -24.09 -15.15 6.19
C GLY A 225 -23.73 -15.51 7.62
N GLY A 226 -22.58 -16.14 7.76
CA GLY A 226 -22.02 -16.46 9.06
C GLY A 226 -20.54 -16.81 9.00
N ARG A 227 -19.89 -16.66 10.14
CA ARG A 227 -18.47 -16.93 10.30
C ARG A 227 -18.22 -17.70 11.60
N LEU A 228 -17.38 -18.72 11.49
CA LEU A 228 -16.92 -19.52 12.61
C LEU A 228 -15.41 -19.38 12.69
N THR A 229 -14.90 -18.91 13.83
CA THR A 229 -13.47 -18.78 14.06
C THR A 229 -13.10 -19.55 15.34
N TYR A 230 -12.27 -20.57 15.20
CA TYR A 230 -11.75 -21.35 16.30
C TYR A 230 -10.32 -20.98 16.61
N TYR A 231 -10.06 -20.66 17.85
CA TYR A 231 -8.73 -20.33 18.39
C TYR A 231 -8.24 -21.49 19.30
N ALA A 232 -7.15 -22.13 18.93
CA ALA A 232 -6.33 -22.90 19.87
C ALA A 232 -5.29 -21.94 20.45
N ASN A 233 -4.97 -22.04 21.72
CA ASN A 233 -4.20 -21.05 22.49
C ASN A 233 -4.95 -19.70 22.60
N ALA A 234 -6.20 -19.76 23.05
CA ALA A 234 -6.99 -18.58 23.38
C ALA A 234 -6.39 -17.85 24.61
N THR A 235 -6.79 -16.60 24.82
CA THR A 235 -6.34 -15.78 25.96
C THR A 235 -7.19 -15.96 27.21
N GLY A 236 -6.72 -15.42 28.34
CA GLY A 236 -7.46 -15.42 29.61
C GLY A 236 -7.49 -16.81 30.26
N SER A 237 -8.67 -17.25 30.70
CA SER A 237 -8.87 -18.52 31.40
C SER A 237 -9.19 -19.72 30.50
N GLN A 238 -9.19 -19.49 29.17
CA GLN A 238 -9.56 -20.52 28.19
C GLN A 238 -8.33 -20.94 27.38
N SER A 239 -8.17 -22.27 27.19
CA SER A 239 -7.15 -22.77 26.27
C SER A 239 -7.60 -22.74 24.82
N THR A 240 -8.93 -22.79 24.60
CA THR A 240 -9.54 -22.76 23.25
C THR A 240 -10.79 -21.89 23.28
N TYR A 241 -11.11 -21.28 22.16
CA TYR A 241 -12.33 -20.47 21.99
C TYR A 241 -12.91 -20.65 20.60
N LEU A 242 -14.23 -20.87 20.51
CA LEU A 242 -14.98 -20.84 19.26
C LEU A 242 -15.85 -19.58 19.23
N ARG A 243 -15.53 -18.67 18.34
CA ARG A 243 -16.35 -17.50 18.04
C ARG A 243 -17.31 -17.82 16.91
N THR A 244 -18.58 -17.53 17.09
CA THR A 244 -19.63 -17.65 16.09
C THR A 244 -20.25 -16.29 15.85
N LEU A 245 -20.28 -15.83 14.60
CA LEU A 245 -20.93 -14.61 14.17
C LEU A 245 -21.93 -14.94 13.06
N GLY A 246 -23.11 -14.37 13.12
CA GLY A 246 -24.12 -14.42 12.05
C GLY A 246 -24.29 -13.03 11.46
N GLU A 247 -24.71 -12.97 10.20
CA GLU A 247 -24.93 -11.72 9.47
C GLU A 247 -26.24 -11.75 8.73
N VAL A 248 -26.99 -10.65 8.79
CA VAL A 248 -28.11 -10.37 7.89
C VAL A 248 -28.03 -8.91 7.43
N GLY A 249 -28.38 -8.68 6.18
CA GLY A 249 -28.32 -7.32 5.65
C GLY A 249 -28.86 -7.22 4.23
N PHE A 250 -28.61 -6.10 3.62
CA PHE A 250 -28.92 -5.86 2.22
C PHE A 250 -28.01 -4.78 1.62
N ASP A 251 -27.87 -4.83 0.30
CA ASP A 251 -27.34 -3.75 -0.52
C ASP A 251 -28.40 -3.27 -1.49
N LEU A 252 -28.55 -1.96 -1.59
CA LEU A 252 -29.43 -1.29 -2.54
C LEU A 252 -28.58 -0.33 -3.37
N GLU A 253 -28.63 -0.50 -4.68
CA GLU A 253 -27.94 0.35 -5.63
C GLU A 253 -28.90 0.95 -6.64
N LEU A 254 -28.81 2.25 -6.83
CA LEU A 254 -29.55 2.99 -7.85
C LEU A 254 -28.57 3.51 -8.89
N ARG A 255 -28.88 3.34 -10.18
CA ARG A 255 -28.05 3.83 -11.29
C ARG A 255 -28.84 4.81 -12.13
N SER A 256 -28.33 6.00 -12.26
CA SER A 256 -28.88 7.03 -13.13
C SER A 256 -27.82 7.58 -14.06
N SER A 257 -28.18 7.88 -15.30
CA SER A 257 -27.28 8.52 -16.22
C SER A 257 -28.01 9.53 -17.10
N GLY A 258 -27.39 10.69 -17.32
CA GLY A 258 -27.85 11.71 -18.25
C GLY A 258 -26.77 12.03 -19.28
N THR A 259 -27.20 12.37 -20.50
CA THR A 259 -26.27 12.78 -21.57
C THR A 259 -26.73 14.10 -22.17
N TRP A 260 -25.76 14.94 -22.51
CA TRP A 260 -26.02 16.27 -23.14
C TRP A 260 -25.03 16.51 -24.27
N ASP A 261 -25.52 17.14 -25.36
CA ASP A 261 -24.69 17.54 -26.49
C ASP A 261 -24.04 18.91 -26.22
N TYR A 262 -23.18 18.96 -25.19
CA TYR A 262 -22.41 20.16 -24.88
C TYR A 262 -21.02 20.05 -25.48
N LYS A 263 -20.54 21.12 -26.13
CA LYS A 263 -19.19 21.19 -26.72
C LYS A 263 -18.43 22.39 -26.21
N ASN A 264 -17.16 22.19 -25.93
CA ASN A 264 -16.25 23.26 -25.55
C ASN A 264 -14.82 22.90 -25.99
N ASP A 265 -14.37 23.56 -27.06
CA ASP A 265 -13.07 23.28 -27.68
C ASP A 265 -11.90 23.63 -26.74
N ARG A 266 -12.04 24.64 -25.88
CA ARG A 266 -11.00 25.05 -24.93
C ARG A 266 -10.72 23.97 -23.88
N TRP A 267 -11.75 23.25 -23.47
CA TRP A 267 -11.66 22.17 -22.46
C TRP A 267 -11.72 20.79 -23.10
N HIS A 268 -11.64 20.69 -24.43
CA HIS A 268 -11.74 19.43 -25.17
C HIS A 268 -12.97 18.61 -24.76
N ILE A 269 -14.12 19.28 -24.59
CA ILE A 269 -15.38 18.64 -24.23
C ILE A 269 -16.19 18.41 -25.53
N ASP A 270 -16.56 17.14 -25.78
CA ASP A 270 -17.44 16.74 -26.88
C ASP A 270 -18.57 15.84 -26.36
N GLY A 271 -19.65 16.48 -25.93
CA GLY A 271 -20.73 15.82 -25.20
C GLY A 271 -20.40 15.58 -23.73
N LEU A 272 -21.43 15.54 -22.90
CA LEU A 272 -21.32 15.24 -21.47
C LEU A 272 -22.14 14.01 -21.12
N ARG A 273 -21.63 13.17 -20.24
CA ARG A 273 -22.35 12.06 -19.62
C ARG A 273 -22.18 12.16 -18.11
N HIS A 274 -23.29 12.23 -17.38
CA HIS A 274 -23.30 12.20 -15.93
C HIS A 274 -23.76 10.83 -15.47
N LEU A 275 -22.94 10.19 -14.61
CA LEU A 275 -23.24 8.93 -13.93
C LEU A 275 -23.47 9.25 -12.45
N PHE A 276 -24.58 8.76 -11.92
CA PHE A 276 -24.97 9.00 -10.53
C PHE A 276 -25.46 7.68 -9.93
N THR A 277 -24.70 7.18 -8.96
CA THR A 277 -24.92 5.85 -8.36
C THR A 277 -24.92 5.95 -6.82
N PRO A 278 -26.06 6.29 -6.21
CA PRO A 278 -26.23 6.16 -4.78
C PRO A 278 -26.37 4.68 -4.38
N LYS A 279 -25.74 4.32 -3.28
CA LYS A 279 -25.77 2.98 -2.66
C LYS A 279 -26.15 3.09 -1.20
N ILE A 280 -26.90 2.11 -0.72
CA ILE A 280 -27.27 1.95 0.67
C ILE A 280 -26.94 0.52 1.07
N SER A 281 -26.03 0.35 2.02
CA SER A 281 -25.67 -0.96 2.56
C SER A 281 -26.08 -1.03 4.02
N TYR A 282 -26.76 -2.09 4.42
CA TYR A 282 -27.10 -2.33 5.83
C TYR A 282 -26.58 -3.68 6.27
N ARG A 283 -25.96 -3.72 7.43
CA ARG A 283 -25.48 -4.97 8.06
C ARG A 283 -25.87 -5.00 9.53
N TYR A 284 -26.39 -6.15 9.94
CA TYR A 284 -26.64 -6.49 11.33
C TYR A 284 -25.90 -7.78 11.67
N ILE A 285 -24.93 -7.67 12.57
CA ILE A 285 -24.12 -8.75 13.11
C ILE A 285 -24.30 -8.71 14.62
N PRO A 286 -24.96 -9.69 15.26
CA PRO A 286 -25.09 -9.75 16.70
C PRO A 286 -23.74 -10.02 17.37
N GLU A 287 -23.61 -9.63 18.64
CA GLU A 287 -22.43 -9.91 19.42
C GLU A 287 -22.22 -11.41 19.62
N ALA A 288 -20.98 -11.88 19.50
CA ALA A 288 -20.63 -13.25 19.85
C ALA A 288 -20.86 -13.51 21.36
N GLU A 289 -21.20 -14.74 21.74
CA GLU A 289 -21.58 -15.12 23.11
C GLU A 289 -20.59 -14.64 24.19
N GLN A 290 -19.27 -14.75 23.91
CA GLN A 290 -18.21 -14.31 24.83
C GLN A 290 -17.48 -13.03 24.35
N GLY A 291 -18.03 -12.39 23.30
CA GLY A 291 -17.41 -11.22 22.68
C GLY A 291 -15.97 -11.50 22.22
N GLN A 292 -15.08 -10.56 22.49
CA GLN A 292 -13.66 -10.66 22.14
C GLN A 292 -12.75 -11.11 23.30
N ARG A 293 -13.33 -11.46 24.44
CA ARG A 293 -12.61 -11.69 25.71
C ARG A 293 -11.49 -12.74 25.63
N PHE A 294 -11.65 -13.75 24.79
CA PHE A 294 -10.71 -14.89 24.69
C PHE A 294 -9.93 -14.90 23.39
N ILE A 295 -10.06 -13.87 22.57
CA ILE A 295 -9.31 -13.75 21.31
C ILE A 295 -7.90 -13.27 21.62
N PRO A 296 -6.84 -13.97 21.15
CA PRO A 296 -5.47 -13.48 21.27
C PRO A 296 -5.32 -12.11 20.56
N PRO A 297 -4.57 -11.17 21.12
CA PRO A 297 -4.37 -9.85 20.51
C PRO A 297 -3.35 -9.91 19.36
N ILE A 298 -3.62 -10.76 18.38
CA ILE A 298 -2.89 -10.93 17.13
C ILE A 298 -3.88 -10.60 16.00
N ASP A 299 -3.40 -10.26 14.80
CA ASP A 299 -4.25 -9.92 13.65
C ASP A 299 -5.28 -8.82 14.00
N SER A 300 -4.80 -7.82 14.72
CA SER A 300 -5.54 -6.63 15.08
C SER A 300 -5.19 -5.46 14.15
N ASP A 301 -6.17 -4.59 13.95
CA ASP A 301 -6.03 -3.41 13.12
C ASP A 301 -5.03 -2.42 13.73
N THR A 302 -4.17 -1.89 12.92
CA THR A 302 -3.50 -0.64 13.19
C THR A 302 -4.47 0.50 12.86
N PHE A 303 -4.26 1.66 13.41
CA PHE A 303 -5.09 2.84 13.14
C PHE A 303 -5.37 2.99 11.63
N SER A 304 -6.66 3.09 11.28
CA SER A 304 -7.11 3.44 9.92
C SER A 304 -8.13 4.58 10.02
N PRO A 305 -7.94 5.68 9.31
CA PRO A 305 -8.93 6.75 9.22
C PRO A 305 -10.15 6.37 8.37
N TYR A 306 -10.03 5.33 7.53
CA TYR A 306 -11.07 4.93 6.56
C TYR A 306 -12.20 4.14 7.20
N LEU A 307 -13.37 4.16 6.54
CA LEU A 307 -14.50 3.33 6.91
C LEU A 307 -14.15 1.84 6.81
N GLN A 308 -14.39 1.11 7.88
CA GLN A 308 -14.13 -0.32 7.92
C GLN A 308 -15.17 -1.08 7.06
N PRO A 309 -14.82 -2.23 6.46
CA PRO A 309 -15.80 -3.09 5.82
C PRO A 309 -16.94 -3.45 6.75
N LEU A 310 -18.17 -3.50 6.24
CA LEU A 310 -19.36 -3.76 7.04
C LEU A 310 -19.65 -5.25 7.22
N ASP A 311 -19.24 -6.09 6.25
CA ASP A 311 -19.60 -7.50 6.17
C ASP A 311 -18.62 -8.43 6.89
N LEU A 312 -19.07 -9.65 7.18
CA LEU A 312 -18.24 -10.71 7.76
C LEU A 312 -17.26 -11.34 6.75
N GLY A 313 -17.34 -10.99 5.48
CA GLY A 313 -16.47 -11.49 4.41
C GLY A 313 -15.07 -10.85 4.44
N ASP A 314 -14.87 -9.80 5.23
CA ASP A 314 -13.54 -9.22 5.38
C ASP A 314 -12.56 -10.21 6.02
N VAL A 315 -11.40 -10.34 5.38
CA VAL A 315 -10.34 -11.27 5.78
C VAL A 315 -9.15 -10.56 6.40
N ARG A 316 -9.15 -9.22 6.36
CA ARG A 316 -8.22 -8.39 7.09
C ARG A 316 -8.68 -8.33 8.55
N ASN A 317 -7.77 -8.40 9.50
CA ASN A 317 -8.10 -8.21 10.90
C ASN A 317 -9.26 -9.08 11.39
N ILE A 318 -9.26 -10.37 11.02
CA ILE A 318 -10.32 -11.32 11.36
C ILE A 318 -10.62 -11.30 12.86
N ASP A 319 -9.60 -11.13 13.71
CA ASP A 319 -9.73 -11.18 15.15
C ASP A 319 -10.52 -10.00 15.72
N GLN A 320 -10.62 -8.90 14.97
CA GLN A 320 -11.39 -7.71 15.35
C GLN A 320 -12.85 -7.71 14.89
N LEU A 321 -13.26 -8.65 14.06
CA LEU A 321 -14.66 -8.74 13.65
C LEU A 321 -15.56 -8.83 14.89
N HIS A 322 -16.53 -7.95 15.00
CA HIS A 322 -17.40 -7.79 16.15
C HIS A 322 -18.85 -7.45 15.72
N ARG A 323 -19.71 -7.22 16.69
CA ARG A 323 -21.10 -6.82 16.41
C ARG A 323 -21.16 -5.57 15.55
N THR A 324 -22.10 -5.56 14.61
CA THR A 324 -22.36 -4.42 13.74
C THR A 324 -23.87 -4.24 13.60
N ASN A 325 -24.35 -3.00 13.65
CA ASN A 325 -25.70 -2.60 13.31
C ASN A 325 -25.60 -1.23 12.66
N THR A 326 -25.29 -1.24 11.38
CA THR A 326 -24.80 -0.07 10.65
C THR A 326 -25.46 0.02 9.29
N LEU A 327 -25.87 1.22 8.92
CA LEU A 327 -26.32 1.59 7.58
C LEU A 327 -25.26 2.50 6.99
N ARG A 328 -24.69 2.13 5.85
CA ARG A 328 -23.76 2.94 5.06
C ARG A 328 -24.50 3.58 3.90
N LEU A 329 -24.28 4.87 3.74
CA LEU A 329 -24.68 5.62 2.55
C LEU A 329 -23.43 5.93 1.74
N GLU A 330 -23.48 5.58 0.46
CA GLU A 330 -22.42 5.88 -0.51
C GLU A 330 -23.00 6.59 -1.72
N LEU A 331 -22.25 7.50 -2.27
CA LEU A 331 -22.62 8.23 -3.47
C LEU A 331 -21.43 8.28 -4.41
N ASP A 332 -21.55 7.59 -5.55
CA ASP A 332 -20.61 7.72 -6.66
C ASP A 332 -21.20 8.63 -7.70
N ASN A 333 -20.47 9.65 -8.05
CA ASN A 333 -20.92 10.72 -8.97
C ASN A 333 -19.80 11.08 -9.94
N THR A 334 -19.97 10.81 -11.23
CA THR A 334 -18.95 11.02 -12.25
C THR A 334 -19.50 11.78 -13.46
N LEU A 335 -18.83 12.84 -13.87
CA LEU A 335 -19.08 13.57 -15.09
C LEU A 335 -18.00 13.22 -16.13
N GLN A 336 -18.43 12.75 -17.30
CA GLN A 336 -17.56 12.28 -18.37
C GLN A 336 -17.75 13.12 -19.64
N THR A 337 -16.73 13.12 -20.50
CA THR A 337 -16.84 13.58 -21.90
C THR A 337 -16.33 12.48 -22.83
N ARG A 338 -16.65 12.59 -24.12
CA ARG A 338 -16.09 11.72 -25.15
C ARG A 338 -14.59 11.99 -25.32
N ASP A 339 -13.85 10.92 -25.51
CA ASP A 339 -12.43 10.96 -25.86
C ASP A 339 -12.22 10.17 -27.16
N PRO A 340 -11.55 10.73 -28.18
CA PRO A 340 -11.38 10.05 -29.47
C PRO A 340 -10.46 8.82 -29.41
N HIS A 341 -9.62 8.70 -28.37
CA HIS A 341 -8.66 7.60 -28.21
C HIS A 341 -9.14 6.53 -27.23
N TYR A 342 -9.83 6.94 -26.15
CA TYR A 342 -10.21 6.05 -25.05
C TYR A 342 -11.73 5.86 -24.90
N GLY A 343 -12.52 6.42 -25.82
CA GLY A 343 -13.98 6.38 -25.80
C GLY A 343 -14.63 7.35 -24.81
N SER A 344 -14.19 7.40 -23.58
CA SER A 344 -14.63 8.38 -22.56
C SER A 344 -13.50 8.79 -21.65
N ARG A 345 -13.63 9.98 -21.07
CA ARG A 345 -12.70 10.58 -20.12
C ARG A 345 -13.48 11.20 -18.97
N ASP A 346 -13.06 10.96 -17.74
CA ASP A 346 -13.64 11.60 -16.57
C ASP A 346 -13.15 13.04 -16.46
N LEU A 347 -14.12 13.97 -16.32
CA LEU A 347 -13.87 15.38 -16.08
C LEU A 347 -13.85 15.69 -14.60
N PHE A 348 -14.74 15.03 -13.88
CA PHE A 348 -14.96 15.24 -12.46
C PHE A 348 -15.58 14.00 -11.85
N SER A 349 -15.10 13.59 -10.67
CA SER A 349 -15.78 12.61 -9.83
C SER A 349 -15.83 13.06 -8.37
N VAL A 350 -16.92 12.72 -7.69
CA VAL A 350 -17.09 12.86 -6.25
C VAL A 350 -17.66 11.57 -5.70
N ASN A 351 -16.93 10.95 -4.78
CA ASN A 351 -17.37 9.78 -4.04
C ASN A 351 -17.51 10.19 -2.58
N LEU A 352 -18.65 9.89 -1.98
CA LEU A 352 -18.96 10.17 -0.58
C LEU A 352 -19.38 8.89 0.10
N ALA A 353 -18.95 8.68 1.35
CA ALA A 353 -19.39 7.56 2.17
C ALA A 353 -19.51 7.97 3.64
N GLU A 354 -20.55 7.45 4.33
CA GLU A 354 -20.79 7.68 5.75
C GLU A 354 -21.61 6.55 6.38
N ASP A 355 -21.25 6.17 7.62
CA ASP A 355 -21.94 5.15 8.40
C ASP A 355 -22.85 5.74 9.48
N PHE A 356 -24.07 5.25 9.53
CA PHE A 356 -25.05 5.47 10.61
C PHE A 356 -25.08 4.22 11.49
N ARG A 357 -24.54 4.33 12.72
CA ARG A 357 -24.45 3.23 13.67
C ARG A 357 -25.65 3.22 14.62
N PHE A 358 -26.49 2.19 14.54
CA PHE A 358 -27.65 2.04 15.44
C PHE A 358 -27.25 1.41 16.78
N SER A 359 -26.23 0.56 16.81
CA SER A 359 -25.57 0.10 18.04
C SER A 359 -24.16 0.66 18.11
N ARG A 360 -23.75 1.03 19.32
CA ARG A 360 -22.47 1.72 19.53
C ARG A 360 -21.69 1.04 20.63
N ASP A 361 -20.41 0.85 20.40
CA ASP A 361 -19.46 0.53 21.45
C ASP A 361 -19.08 1.81 22.24
N PRO A 362 -18.63 1.67 23.51
CA PRO A 362 -18.18 2.81 24.27
C PRO A 362 -17.13 3.61 23.51
N GLY A 363 -17.37 4.92 23.35
CA GLY A 363 -16.50 5.82 22.61
C GLY A 363 -16.88 6.05 21.15
N ASN A 364 -17.71 5.19 20.55
CA ASN A 364 -18.19 5.37 19.19
C ASN A 364 -19.40 6.32 19.12
N THR A 365 -19.47 7.08 18.04
CA THR A 365 -20.54 8.03 17.74
C THR A 365 -21.60 7.43 16.82
N ALA A 366 -22.81 8.04 16.74
CA ALA A 366 -23.87 7.58 15.86
C ALA A 366 -23.54 7.71 14.38
N LEU A 367 -22.87 8.80 14.03
CA LEU A 367 -22.25 9.00 12.72
C LEU A 367 -20.80 8.55 12.81
N SER A 368 -20.29 7.95 11.76
CA SER A 368 -18.86 7.68 11.60
C SER A 368 -18.10 8.94 11.16
N GLN A 369 -16.89 8.77 10.69
CA GLN A 369 -16.26 9.71 9.81
C GLN A 369 -16.95 9.69 8.44
N THR A 370 -17.06 10.86 7.80
CA THR A 370 -17.45 11.02 6.41
C THR A 370 -16.18 10.94 5.55
N GLU A 371 -16.18 10.07 4.58
CA GLU A 371 -15.15 10.02 3.54
C GLU A 371 -15.64 10.77 2.30
N ALA A 372 -14.80 11.65 1.76
CA ALA A 372 -15.07 12.41 0.55
C ALA A 372 -13.85 12.38 -0.37
N GLU A 373 -14.02 11.81 -1.55
CA GLU A 373 -13.00 11.78 -2.58
C GLU A 373 -13.43 12.65 -3.77
N PHE A 374 -12.53 13.52 -4.22
CA PHE A 374 -12.73 14.43 -5.34
C PHE A 374 -11.62 14.23 -6.37
N ASN A 375 -11.98 14.04 -7.62
CA ASN A 375 -11.04 14.02 -8.73
C ASN A 375 -11.55 14.97 -9.83
N VAL A 376 -10.69 15.86 -10.29
CA VAL A 376 -11.01 16.86 -11.32
C VAL A 376 -9.91 16.83 -12.38
N THR A 377 -10.26 16.39 -13.59
CA THR A 377 -9.34 16.34 -14.73
C THR A 377 -10.02 16.99 -15.95
N PRO A 378 -10.20 18.32 -15.92
CA PRO A 378 -10.96 19.03 -16.96
C PRO A 378 -10.28 18.94 -18.32
N VAL A 379 -8.94 18.82 -18.33
CA VAL A 379 -8.08 18.60 -19.51
C VAL A 379 -6.90 17.70 -19.11
N ASN A 380 -6.28 17.05 -20.09
CA ASN A 380 -5.19 16.07 -19.84
C ASN A 380 -3.93 16.71 -19.20
N TRP A 381 -3.78 18.01 -19.30
CA TRP A 381 -2.64 18.73 -18.72
C TRP A 381 -2.91 19.30 -17.32
N LEU A 382 -4.15 19.19 -16.78
CA LEU A 382 -4.53 19.71 -15.47
C LEU A 382 -5.28 18.64 -14.69
N GLN A 383 -4.76 18.28 -13.52
CA GLN A 383 -5.38 17.35 -12.60
C GLN A 383 -5.37 17.92 -11.18
N PHE A 384 -6.49 17.74 -10.48
CA PHE A 384 -6.63 17.97 -9.05
C PHE A 384 -7.31 16.77 -8.44
N ASN A 385 -6.80 16.31 -7.29
CA ASN A 385 -7.44 15.28 -6.46
C ASN A 385 -7.43 15.73 -4.99
N ALA A 386 -8.45 15.31 -4.26
CA ALA A 386 -8.52 15.49 -2.82
C ALA A 386 -9.23 14.30 -2.19
N LEU A 387 -8.70 13.83 -1.07
CA LEU A 387 -9.35 12.90 -0.14
C LEU A 387 -9.50 13.61 1.19
N GLU A 388 -10.71 13.68 1.70
CA GLU A 388 -11.01 14.25 3.01
C GLU A 388 -11.72 13.23 3.89
N ILE A 389 -11.24 13.08 5.13
CA ILE A 389 -11.91 12.33 6.18
C ILE A 389 -12.29 13.31 7.27
N PHE A 390 -13.58 13.50 7.43
CA PHE A 390 -14.17 14.45 8.37
C PHE A 390 -14.96 13.72 9.45
N VAL A 391 -14.83 14.12 10.71
CA VAL A 391 -15.59 13.59 11.86
C VAL A 391 -16.71 14.57 12.21
N PRO A 392 -17.97 14.35 11.76
CA PRO A 392 -19.04 15.35 11.83
C PRO A 392 -19.37 15.81 13.26
N GLN A 393 -19.38 14.88 14.21
CA GLN A 393 -19.75 15.21 15.61
C GLN A 393 -18.70 16.01 16.36
N GLN A 394 -17.45 15.86 15.95
CA GLN A 394 -16.35 16.64 16.52
C GLN A 394 -16.09 17.91 15.71
N GLN A 395 -16.75 18.06 14.56
CA GLN A 395 -16.50 19.11 13.57
C GLN A 395 -15.00 19.23 13.26
N GLN A 396 -14.37 18.07 13.04
CA GLN A 396 -12.92 17.97 12.92
C GLN A 396 -12.53 17.17 11.70
N GLN A 397 -11.56 17.69 10.97
CA GLN A 397 -10.87 16.97 9.91
C GLN A 397 -9.88 16.00 10.54
N SER A 398 -9.95 14.74 10.13
CA SER A 398 -9.03 13.67 10.53
C SER A 398 -7.88 13.55 9.57
N GLU A 399 -8.20 13.59 8.27
CA GLU A 399 -7.24 13.46 7.17
C GLU A 399 -7.62 14.41 6.04
N LEU A 400 -6.62 14.97 5.36
CA LEU A 400 -6.77 15.69 4.11
C LEU A 400 -5.54 15.46 3.24
N ASP A 401 -5.73 14.76 2.16
CA ASP A 401 -4.72 14.61 1.13
C ASP A 401 -5.17 15.34 -0.12
N THR A 402 -4.34 16.25 -0.61
CA THR A 402 -4.61 16.98 -1.84
C THR A 402 -3.47 16.85 -2.83
N GLY A 403 -3.79 16.72 -4.09
CA GLY A 403 -2.82 16.71 -5.18
C GLY A 403 -3.23 17.64 -6.29
N PHE A 404 -2.25 18.34 -6.85
CA PHE A 404 -2.43 19.23 -7.98
C PHE A 404 -1.29 19.02 -8.97
N THR A 405 -1.60 18.78 -10.24
CA THR A 405 -0.59 18.57 -11.28
C THR A 405 -0.93 19.35 -12.53
N ILE A 406 0.05 20.08 -13.03
CA ILE A 406 0.03 20.72 -14.35
C ILE A 406 1.12 20.11 -15.22
N ARG A 407 0.80 19.80 -16.48
CA ARG A 407 1.75 19.23 -17.44
C ARG A 407 1.65 20.00 -18.77
N ASP A 408 2.80 20.37 -19.31
CA ASP A 408 2.91 20.91 -20.69
C ASP A 408 3.58 19.82 -21.55
N GLY A 409 2.76 18.85 -21.96
CA GLY A 409 3.24 17.64 -22.65
C GLY A 409 4.31 16.93 -21.85
N GLU A 410 5.44 16.63 -22.50
CA GLU A 410 6.64 16.04 -21.86
C GLU A 410 7.70 17.09 -21.49
N GLN A 411 7.43 18.38 -21.78
CA GLN A 411 8.44 19.42 -21.58
C GLN A 411 8.49 19.92 -20.15
N ARG A 412 7.32 20.11 -19.53
CA ARG A 412 7.23 20.65 -18.17
C ARG A 412 6.17 19.92 -17.37
N SER A 413 6.46 19.67 -16.10
CA SER A 413 5.45 19.28 -15.14
C SER A 413 5.70 19.96 -13.81
N PHE A 414 4.61 20.35 -13.16
CA PHE A 414 4.58 20.86 -11.81
C PHE A 414 3.58 20.02 -11.02
N SER A 415 3.99 19.48 -9.90
CA SER A 415 3.12 18.76 -8.97
C SER A 415 3.26 19.36 -7.58
N PHE A 416 2.14 19.52 -6.93
CA PHE A 416 2.04 19.89 -5.52
C PHE A 416 1.16 18.87 -4.83
N SER A 417 1.55 18.41 -3.65
CA SER A 417 0.69 17.62 -2.77
C SER A 417 0.80 18.08 -1.32
N ASN A 418 -0.30 17.93 -0.61
CA ASN A 418 -0.38 18.08 0.83
C ASN A 418 -0.90 16.78 1.42
N SER A 419 -0.27 16.31 2.48
CA SER A 419 -0.74 15.20 3.30
C SER A 419 -0.90 15.67 4.74
N TYR A 420 -2.12 15.61 5.23
CA TYR A 420 -2.47 15.96 6.59
C TYR A 420 -3.15 14.78 7.28
N LEU A 421 -2.55 14.28 8.35
CA LEU A 421 -3.16 13.34 9.28
C LEU A 421 -3.05 13.94 10.68
N ARG A 422 -4.19 14.16 11.32
CA ARG A 422 -4.30 14.86 12.57
C ARG A 422 -3.32 14.37 13.63
N GLY A 423 -2.48 15.29 14.13
CA GLY A 423 -1.50 15.04 15.18
C GLY A 423 -0.33 14.15 14.78
N GLN A 424 -0.31 13.66 13.54
CA GLN A 424 0.73 12.74 13.04
C GLN A 424 1.51 13.33 11.87
N ILE A 425 0.82 13.78 10.82
CA ILE A 425 1.44 14.24 9.56
C ILE A 425 0.86 15.60 9.20
N GLU A 426 1.71 16.51 8.75
CA GLU A 426 1.33 17.74 8.05
C GLU A 426 2.48 18.10 7.10
N GLN A 427 2.42 17.54 5.89
CA GLN A 427 3.51 17.59 4.93
C GLN A 427 3.07 18.23 3.61
N TYR A 428 3.92 19.07 3.06
CA TYR A 428 3.76 19.71 1.76
C TYR A 428 4.89 19.29 0.85
N ASN A 429 4.55 18.79 -0.35
CA ASN A 429 5.52 18.33 -1.33
C ASN A 429 5.34 19.10 -2.64
N PHE A 430 6.45 19.50 -3.23
CA PHE A 430 6.52 20.12 -4.54
C PHE A 430 7.48 19.33 -5.42
N GLN A 431 7.12 19.12 -6.66
CA GLN A 431 8.01 18.60 -7.67
C GLN A 431 7.88 19.43 -8.94
N TYR A 432 8.99 19.89 -9.46
CA TYR A 432 9.07 20.56 -10.76
C TYR A 432 10.00 19.78 -11.67
N ARG A 433 9.59 19.56 -12.90
CA ARG A 433 10.43 18.98 -13.94
C ARG A 433 10.36 19.84 -15.18
N GLU A 434 11.52 20.11 -15.78
CA GLU A 434 11.63 20.78 -17.06
C GLU A 434 12.66 20.10 -17.95
N ARG A 435 12.23 19.75 -19.15
CA ARG A 435 13.12 19.30 -20.22
C ARG A 435 13.66 20.52 -20.96
N LEU A 436 14.91 20.88 -20.67
CA LEU A 436 15.56 22.06 -21.27
C LEU A 436 15.80 21.84 -22.77
N ASN A 437 16.18 20.62 -23.17
CA ASN A 437 16.38 20.18 -24.55
C ASN A 437 16.46 18.66 -24.62
N GLU A 438 16.86 18.08 -25.76
CA GLU A 438 16.98 16.62 -25.95
C GLU A 438 18.06 15.97 -25.08
N VAL A 439 18.98 16.78 -24.52
CA VAL A 439 20.12 16.31 -23.73
C VAL A 439 19.91 16.53 -22.24
N PHE A 440 19.23 17.60 -21.85
CA PHE A 440 19.16 18.03 -20.45
C PHE A 440 17.72 18.09 -19.93
N ASP A 441 17.50 17.45 -18.79
CA ASP A 441 16.32 17.58 -17.94
C ASP A 441 16.73 18.12 -16.56
N VAL A 442 15.90 18.97 -15.96
CA VAL A 442 16.02 19.42 -14.56
C VAL A 442 14.86 18.88 -13.77
N VAL A 443 15.13 18.34 -12.59
CA VAL A 443 14.10 17.92 -11.63
C VAL A 443 14.41 18.59 -10.30
N GLU A 444 13.44 19.26 -9.72
CA GLU A 444 13.49 19.83 -8.38
C GLU A 444 12.42 19.17 -7.51
N THR A 445 12.82 18.70 -6.32
CA THR A 445 11.93 18.14 -5.32
C THR A 445 12.10 18.88 -4.02
N PHE A 446 10.98 19.27 -3.42
CA PHE A 446 10.95 19.96 -2.14
C PHE A 446 9.88 19.36 -1.24
N SER A 447 10.24 19.06 0.01
CA SER A 447 9.33 18.54 1.03
C SER A 447 9.47 19.35 2.32
N TYR A 448 8.34 19.76 2.91
CA TYR A 448 8.28 20.54 4.13
C TYR A 448 7.34 19.88 5.14
N ASP A 449 7.84 19.55 6.33
CA ASP A 449 7.03 19.14 7.48
C ASP A 449 6.58 20.39 8.26
N ALA A 450 5.29 20.72 8.17
CA ALA A 450 4.75 21.89 8.84
C ALA A 450 4.56 21.67 10.36
N ARG A 451 4.40 20.41 10.79
CA ARG A 451 4.30 20.06 12.21
C ARG A 451 5.63 20.28 12.93
N LEU A 452 6.73 19.86 12.32
CA LEU A 452 8.08 20.06 12.86
C LEU A 452 8.68 21.42 12.43
N ARG A 453 8.04 22.12 11.48
CA ARG A 453 8.49 23.40 10.90
C ARG A 453 9.89 23.32 10.29
N GLN A 454 10.13 22.26 9.57
CA GLN A 454 11.44 22.02 8.92
C GLN A 454 11.28 21.62 7.46
N VAL A 455 12.32 21.85 6.69
CA VAL A 455 12.47 21.31 5.33
C VAL A 455 13.02 19.90 5.47
N ASP A 456 12.27 18.89 5.03
CA ASP A 456 12.72 17.50 5.09
C ASP A 456 13.61 17.16 3.91
N GLN A 457 13.30 17.73 2.75
CA GLN A 457 14.07 17.49 1.53
C GLN A 457 14.06 18.72 0.63
N GLN A 458 15.23 19.05 0.09
CA GLN A 458 15.36 19.88 -1.09
C GLN A 458 16.42 19.25 -1.98
N THR A 459 16.01 18.83 -3.18
CA THR A 459 16.89 18.17 -4.14
C THR A 459 16.75 18.85 -5.49
N VAL A 460 17.89 19.19 -6.10
CA VAL A 460 17.96 19.68 -7.49
C VAL A 460 18.83 18.71 -8.26
N GLU A 461 18.27 18.14 -9.30
CA GLU A 461 18.91 17.17 -10.17
C GLU A 461 18.95 17.70 -11.61
N LEU A 462 20.12 17.70 -12.22
CA LEU A 462 20.31 17.87 -13.65
C LEU A 462 20.63 16.51 -14.28
N ARG A 463 19.80 16.07 -15.20
CA ARG A 463 19.99 14.83 -15.98
C ARG A 463 20.54 15.16 -17.34
N GLN A 464 21.61 14.49 -17.73
CA GLN A 464 22.24 14.64 -19.04
C GLN A 464 22.22 13.32 -19.81
N ASN A 465 21.47 13.26 -20.90
CA ASN A 465 21.44 12.11 -21.80
C ASN A 465 22.46 12.30 -22.93
N ILE A 466 23.49 11.46 -22.96
CA ILE A 466 24.52 11.49 -23.99
C ILE A 466 24.27 10.35 -24.99
N ARG A 467 23.68 10.69 -26.14
CA ARG A 467 23.45 9.79 -27.28
C ARG A 467 22.61 8.55 -26.96
N ASN A 468 21.75 8.61 -25.96
CA ASN A 468 20.98 7.46 -25.44
C ASN A 468 21.86 6.26 -25.05
N THR A 469 23.12 6.52 -24.72
CA THR A 469 24.09 5.51 -24.27
C THR A 469 24.45 5.73 -22.82
N TRP A 470 24.66 6.99 -22.43
CA TRP A 470 25.00 7.38 -21.08
C TRP A 470 23.96 8.33 -20.54
N LEU A 471 23.52 8.09 -19.32
CA LEU A 471 22.73 9.02 -18.54
C LEU A 471 23.57 9.48 -17.35
N ILE A 472 23.78 10.78 -17.22
CA ILE A 472 24.53 11.35 -16.12
C ILE A 472 23.58 12.19 -15.27
N HIS A 473 23.56 11.92 -13.98
CA HIS A 473 22.78 12.61 -12.96
C HIS A 473 23.73 13.49 -12.13
N TYR A 474 23.47 14.77 -12.07
CA TYR A 474 24.15 15.72 -11.18
C TYR A 474 23.14 16.16 -10.13
N GLU A 475 23.35 15.78 -8.89
CA GLU A 475 22.41 16.04 -7.81
C GLU A 475 23.06 16.87 -6.70
N VAL A 476 22.29 17.84 -6.19
CA VAL A 476 22.55 18.53 -4.92
C VAL A 476 21.35 18.33 -4.04
N SER A 477 21.56 17.83 -2.81
CA SER A 477 20.49 17.52 -1.88
C SER A 477 20.74 18.08 -0.48
N LEU A 478 19.65 18.56 0.13
CA LEU A 478 19.52 18.84 1.56
C LEU A 478 18.48 17.90 2.11
N LEU A 479 18.86 17.03 3.01
CA LEU A 479 17.99 16.05 3.67
C LEU A 479 17.94 16.33 5.16
N ASN A 480 16.75 16.23 5.75
CA ASN A 480 16.52 16.41 7.17
C ASN A 480 15.27 15.62 7.59
N GLY A 481 15.00 15.51 8.90
CA GLY A 481 13.79 14.88 9.41
C GLY A 481 13.98 13.45 9.90
N ASP A 482 12.91 12.87 10.45
CA ASP A 482 12.93 11.59 11.16
C ASP A 482 13.17 10.39 10.23
N THR A 483 12.79 10.50 8.96
CA THR A 483 12.96 9.44 7.94
C THR A 483 14.30 9.50 7.23
N ARG A 484 15.10 10.55 7.47
CA ARG A 484 16.41 10.78 6.82
C ARG A 484 17.36 11.40 7.82
N GLN A 485 18.65 11.05 7.72
CA GLN A 485 19.66 11.77 8.48
C GLN A 485 19.83 13.18 7.92
N GLY A 486 19.97 14.17 8.81
CA GLY A 486 20.27 15.56 8.41
C GLY A 486 21.59 15.61 7.66
N SER A 487 21.55 15.88 6.36
CA SER A 487 22.73 15.86 5.54
C SER A 487 22.65 16.85 4.36
N PHE A 488 23.80 17.38 3.98
CA PHE A 488 24.03 18.01 2.69
C PHE A 488 24.72 17.00 1.79
N GLY A 489 24.23 16.84 0.57
CA GLY A 489 24.76 15.91 -0.42
C GLY A 489 25.06 16.58 -1.75
N PHE A 490 26.08 16.05 -2.42
CA PHE A 490 26.36 16.27 -3.83
C PHE A 490 26.70 14.93 -4.45
N ASN A 491 26.01 14.55 -5.52
CA ASN A 491 26.23 13.29 -6.21
C ASN A 491 26.42 13.50 -7.72
N ILE A 492 27.26 12.68 -8.33
CA ILE A 492 27.33 12.47 -9.77
C ILE A 492 27.22 10.97 -10.00
N GLU A 493 26.15 10.56 -10.65
CA GLU A 493 25.91 9.18 -11.05
C GLU A 493 25.99 9.06 -12.58
N VAL A 494 26.54 7.96 -13.05
CA VAL A 494 26.71 7.71 -14.48
C VAL A 494 26.20 6.32 -14.81
N ASP A 495 25.11 6.27 -15.56
CA ASP A 495 24.49 5.04 -16.02
C ASP A 495 24.81 4.74 -17.47
N LEU A 496 25.16 3.51 -17.74
CA LEU A 496 25.29 3.00 -19.10
C LEU A 496 23.97 2.33 -19.52
N LEU A 497 23.21 2.99 -20.41
CA LEU A 497 21.89 2.54 -20.84
C LEU A 497 21.90 1.40 -21.86
N LYS A 498 23.00 1.25 -22.60
CA LYS A 498 23.16 0.20 -23.63
C LYS A 498 24.57 -0.35 -23.61
N PHE A 499 24.66 -1.66 -23.54
CA PHE A 499 25.88 -2.44 -23.83
C PHE A 499 25.85 -2.91 -25.25
#